data_a261ee9fc41738f95547cbcae75d86ae
#
_entry.id   a261ee9fc41738f95547cbcae75d86ae
#
_cell.length_a   1.000
_cell.length_b   1.000
_cell.length_c   1.000
_cell.angle_alpha   90.00
_cell.angle_beta   90.00
_cell.angle_gamma   90.00
#
_symmetry.space_group_name_H-M   'P 1'
#
loop_
_entity.id
_entity.type
_entity.pdbx_description
1 polymer ?
#
loop_
_entity_poly.entity_id
_entity_poly.type
_entity_poly.pdbx_seq_one_letter_code
_entity_poly.pdbx_strand_id
1 'polypeptide(L)'
;MVKILILIGGSDRPLLPFLEAGKDLNCQVKIASFSKIYYLTEGKDFVLKVDDLDLATFDVVYIRLIGKRFEEAALVSQYLQDKKISLVDQIFTRRGLTRLPLPKAIETKLLTEADLPMPKTFFGSLKLIRLKTPEIFGYPFVIKGTIGKQGHAVWSPRNEEELKKLLLKLELFEKKGMCFVAQEFICASQRHRLFVAGDKVVAAITRPTRWRKRFLGKDALPGKREEIKSIPLEEQTLALKAASTLSIDVGGVDIIKEDKTGNFFLLEVNSAPRWASIQQDCQLNIEKTILEYLLTKVKK
;
A
#
# COMPACT_ATOMS: atom_id res chain seq x y z
N MET A 1 18.86 -1.50 25.16
CA MET A 1 18.59 -2.17 23.89
C MET A 1 17.21 -1.75 23.44
N VAL A 2 17.10 -1.27 22.20
CA VAL A 2 15.82 -0.78 21.64
C VAL A 2 14.85 -1.95 21.45
N LYS A 3 13.60 -1.75 21.87
CA LYS A 3 12.51 -2.75 21.78
C LYS A 3 11.53 -2.36 20.70
N ILE A 4 11.41 -3.20 19.68
CA ILE A 4 10.53 -3.00 18.51
C ILE A 4 9.43 -4.06 18.52
N LEU A 5 8.17 -3.63 18.41
CA LEU A 5 7.03 -4.52 18.20
C LEU A 5 6.57 -4.43 16.74
N ILE A 6 6.40 -5.58 16.09
CA ILE A 6 5.83 -5.67 14.74
C ILE A 6 4.49 -6.39 14.81
N LEU A 7 3.41 -5.69 14.44
CA LEU A 7 2.04 -6.21 14.49
C LEU A 7 1.52 -6.60 13.11
N ILE A 8 0.81 -7.72 13.05
CA ILE A 8 0.22 -8.25 11.83
C ILE A 8 -1.20 -8.78 12.08
N GLY A 9 -2.11 -8.51 11.16
CA GLY A 9 -3.49 -9.03 11.17
C GLY A 9 -3.66 -10.42 10.55
N GLY A 10 -2.67 -11.28 10.69
CA GLY A 10 -2.67 -12.63 10.13
C GLY A 10 -1.57 -13.50 10.73
N SER A 11 -1.06 -14.46 9.95
CA SER A 11 0.08 -15.30 10.37
C SER A 11 1.35 -14.46 10.49
N ASP A 12 2.13 -14.70 11.52
CA ASP A 12 3.41 -14.06 11.82
C ASP A 12 4.61 -14.74 11.12
N ARG A 13 4.42 -15.97 10.59
CA ARG A 13 5.49 -16.73 9.92
C ARG A 13 6.30 -15.94 8.87
N PRO A 14 5.68 -15.11 7.99
CA PRO A 14 6.43 -14.34 7.01
C PRO A 14 7.33 -13.24 7.61
N LEU A 15 7.20 -12.97 8.91
CA LEU A 15 7.95 -11.93 9.62
C LEU A 15 9.13 -12.49 10.43
N LEU A 16 9.29 -13.81 10.50
CA LEU A 16 10.38 -14.43 11.26
C LEU A 16 11.79 -13.90 10.89
N PRO A 17 12.10 -13.55 9.62
CA PRO A 17 13.39 -12.95 9.27
C PRO A 17 13.72 -11.65 10.02
N PHE A 18 12.72 -10.92 10.53
CA PHE A 18 12.98 -9.74 11.37
C PHE A 18 13.69 -10.07 12.68
N LEU A 19 13.51 -11.27 13.21
CA LEU A 19 14.18 -11.69 14.45
C LEU A 19 15.69 -11.81 14.27
N GLU A 20 16.13 -12.34 13.12
CA GLU A 20 17.55 -12.43 12.78
C GLU A 20 18.14 -11.06 12.48
N ALA A 21 17.46 -10.27 11.63
CA ALA A 21 17.88 -8.90 11.34
C ALA A 21 17.97 -8.03 12.60
N GLY A 22 17.09 -8.26 13.58
CA GLY A 22 17.14 -7.58 14.88
C GLY A 22 18.40 -7.92 15.68
N LYS A 23 18.88 -9.16 15.66
CA LYS A 23 20.14 -9.54 16.30
C LYS A 23 21.31 -8.82 15.68
N ASP A 24 21.36 -8.74 14.34
CA ASP A 24 22.43 -8.06 13.62
C ASP A 24 22.52 -6.56 13.94
N LEU A 25 21.38 -5.96 14.26
CA LEU A 25 21.25 -4.52 14.60
C LEU A 25 21.24 -4.26 16.11
N ASN A 26 21.50 -5.27 16.94
CA ASN A 26 21.47 -5.17 18.40
C ASN A 26 20.20 -4.53 18.95
N CYS A 27 19.03 -4.91 18.38
CA CYS A 27 17.72 -4.51 18.88
C CYS A 27 16.85 -5.74 19.19
N GLN A 28 15.94 -5.57 20.16
CA GLN A 28 14.99 -6.61 20.53
C GLN A 28 13.73 -6.48 19.69
N VAL A 29 13.48 -7.43 18.79
CA VAL A 29 12.29 -7.47 17.97
C VAL A 29 11.30 -8.48 18.53
N LYS A 30 10.05 -8.06 18.74
CA LYS A 30 8.90 -8.92 18.99
C LYS A 30 7.95 -8.86 17.80
N ILE A 31 7.48 -10.02 17.37
CA ILE A 31 6.45 -10.15 16.34
C ILE A 31 5.19 -10.70 16.99
N ALA A 32 4.05 -10.10 16.72
CA ALA A 32 2.78 -10.58 17.25
C ALA A 32 1.62 -10.34 16.28
N SER A 33 0.61 -11.21 16.38
CA SER A 33 -0.68 -11.00 15.73
C SER A 33 -1.56 -10.05 16.55
N PHE A 34 -2.37 -9.22 15.88
CA PHE A 34 -3.42 -8.44 16.55
C PHE A 34 -4.38 -9.33 17.37
N SER A 35 -4.52 -10.61 17.04
CA SER A 35 -5.34 -11.54 17.82
C SER A 35 -4.83 -11.81 19.24
N LYS A 36 -3.59 -11.41 19.55
CA LYS A 36 -2.96 -11.56 20.87
C LYS A 36 -3.05 -10.29 21.71
N ILE A 37 -3.70 -9.24 21.17
CA ILE A 37 -3.91 -7.98 21.87
C ILE A 37 -5.12 -8.09 22.77
N TYR A 38 -4.97 -7.61 23.97
CA TYR A 38 -6.06 -7.43 24.93
C TYR A 38 -5.75 -6.24 25.83
N TYR A 39 -6.78 -5.72 26.50
CA TYR A 39 -6.61 -4.67 27.51
C TYR A 39 -7.16 -5.10 28.87
N LEU A 40 -6.65 -4.47 29.89
CA LEU A 40 -7.16 -4.56 31.26
C LEU A 40 -7.50 -3.15 31.74
N THR A 41 -8.60 -3.05 32.48
CA THR A 41 -9.00 -1.82 33.16
C THR A 41 -9.10 -2.07 34.66
N GLU A 42 -8.53 -1.16 35.46
CA GLU A 42 -8.68 -1.14 36.90
C GLU A 42 -8.83 0.31 37.37
N GLY A 43 -10.03 0.65 37.84
CA GLY A 43 -10.35 2.06 38.13
C GLY A 43 -10.21 2.94 36.89
N LYS A 44 -9.24 3.87 36.92
CA LYS A 44 -8.92 4.76 35.78
C LYS A 44 -7.79 4.23 34.90
N ASP A 45 -7.17 3.15 35.32
CA ASP A 45 -6.03 2.60 34.59
C ASP A 45 -6.51 1.78 33.41
N PHE A 46 -5.88 2.03 32.25
CA PHE A 46 -6.09 1.30 31.01
C PHE A 46 -4.73 0.81 30.51
N VAL A 47 -4.54 -0.50 30.44
CA VAL A 47 -3.28 -1.10 29.97
C VAL A 47 -3.58 -2.01 28.78
N LEU A 48 -2.92 -1.72 27.65
CA LEU A 48 -3.03 -2.51 26.43
C LEU A 48 -1.83 -3.44 26.31
N LYS A 49 -2.11 -4.74 26.21
CA LYS A 49 -1.09 -5.78 26.22
C LYS A 49 -1.08 -6.60 24.93
N VAL A 50 0.08 -7.16 24.61
CA VAL A 50 0.30 -8.16 23.57
C VAL A 50 1.15 -9.30 24.15
N ASP A 51 0.68 -10.55 24.10
CA ASP A 51 1.37 -11.68 24.75
C ASP A 51 1.85 -11.32 26.19
N ASP A 52 0.97 -10.76 27.01
CA ASP A 52 1.20 -10.31 28.39
C ASP A 52 2.17 -9.13 28.58
N LEU A 53 2.77 -8.60 27.52
CA LEU A 53 3.62 -7.41 27.58
C LEU A 53 2.80 -6.14 27.32
N ASP A 54 2.96 -5.14 28.18
CA ASP A 54 2.38 -3.82 27.94
C ASP A 54 2.98 -3.20 26.66
N LEU A 55 2.14 -2.70 25.75
CA LEU A 55 2.58 -2.02 24.56
C LEU A 55 3.40 -0.76 24.86
N ALA A 56 3.21 -0.15 26.05
CA ALA A 56 3.98 0.99 26.49
C ALA A 56 5.46 0.67 26.78
N THR A 57 5.84 -0.61 26.84
CA THR A 57 7.23 -1.03 27.06
C THR A 57 8.08 -1.08 25.80
N PHE A 58 7.49 -0.85 24.63
CA PHE A 58 8.20 -0.79 23.35
C PHE A 58 8.56 0.65 22.98
N ASP A 59 9.71 0.82 22.35
CA ASP A 59 10.18 2.13 21.88
C ASP A 59 9.54 2.51 20.53
N VAL A 60 9.27 1.50 19.69
CA VAL A 60 8.65 1.67 18.38
C VAL A 60 7.68 0.51 18.11
N VAL A 61 6.52 0.83 17.57
CA VAL A 61 5.57 -0.17 17.07
C VAL A 61 5.36 0.02 15.57
N TYR A 62 5.53 -1.07 14.81
CA TYR A 62 5.29 -1.09 13.38
C TYR A 62 4.05 -1.94 13.05
N ILE A 63 3.03 -1.32 12.47
CA ILE A 63 1.86 -2.04 11.96
C ILE A 63 2.14 -2.47 10.52
N ARG A 64 2.54 -3.73 10.36
CA ARG A 64 2.89 -4.30 9.05
C ARG A 64 1.68 -4.56 8.16
N LEU A 65 0.57 -5.02 8.74
CA LEU A 65 -0.67 -5.35 8.03
C LEU A 65 -1.82 -5.49 9.02
N ILE A 66 -2.87 -4.70 8.85
CA ILE A 66 -4.07 -4.78 9.71
C ILE A 66 -4.91 -6.02 9.40
N GLY A 67 -5.04 -6.40 8.13
CA GLY A 67 -5.96 -7.47 7.72
C GLY A 67 -7.42 -7.06 7.93
N LYS A 68 -8.12 -7.76 8.81
CA LYS A 68 -9.51 -7.46 9.23
C LYS A 68 -9.60 -6.91 10.66
N ARG A 69 -8.47 -6.58 11.28
CA ARG A 69 -8.33 -6.16 12.68
C ARG A 69 -8.38 -4.64 12.83
N PHE A 70 -9.44 -4.02 12.30
CA PHE A 70 -9.57 -2.55 12.27
C PHE A 70 -9.74 -1.95 13.66
N GLU A 71 -10.52 -2.60 14.52
CA GLU A 71 -10.80 -2.13 15.88
C GLU A 71 -9.55 -2.20 16.74
N GLU A 72 -8.87 -3.34 16.73
CA GLU A 72 -7.62 -3.52 17.47
C GLU A 72 -6.54 -2.56 16.97
N ALA A 73 -6.44 -2.33 15.64
CA ALA A 73 -5.49 -1.38 15.09
C ALA A 73 -5.80 0.07 15.49
N ALA A 74 -7.08 0.46 15.52
CA ALA A 74 -7.51 1.77 15.98
C ALA A 74 -7.18 1.97 17.47
N LEU A 75 -7.46 0.96 18.30
CA LEU A 75 -7.16 0.98 19.73
C LEU A 75 -5.66 1.09 19.99
N VAL A 76 -4.84 0.28 19.29
CA VAL A 76 -3.37 0.36 19.36
C VAL A 76 -2.88 1.75 18.97
N SER A 77 -3.38 2.28 17.86
CA SER A 77 -2.99 3.60 17.37
C SER A 77 -3.28 4.70 18.39
N GLN A 78 -4.47 4.70 18.99
CA GLN A 78 -4.84 5.67 20.02
C GLN A 78 -3.98 5.52 21.27
N TYR A 79 -3.83 4.29 21.78
CA TYR A 79 -3.04 4.02 22.98
C TYR A 79 -1.58 4.47 22.84
N LEU A 80 -0.94 4.18 21.71
CA LEU A 80 0.44 4.58 21.47
C LEU A 80 0.60 6.10 21.34
N GLN A 81 -0.40 6.79 20.74
CA GLN A 81 -0.41 8.26 20.70
C GLN A 81 -0.49 8.85 22.13
N ASP A 82 -1.38 8.33 22.97
CA ASP A 82 -1.57 8.77 24.34
C ASP A 82 -0.29 8.54 25.19
N LYS A 83 0.39 7.43 24.95
CA LYS A 83 1.69 7.09 25.59
C LYS A 83 2.90 7.72 24.92
N LYS A 84 2.70 8.48 23.83
CA LYS A 84 3.77 9.15 23.03
C LYS A 84 4.82 8.18 22.47
N ILE A 85 4.43 6.94 22.19
CA ILE A 85 5.27 5.91 21.58
C ILE A 85 5.25 6.08 20.07
N SER A 86 6.38 5.85 19.42
CA SER A 86 6.49 5.96 17.96
C SER A 86 5.71 4.85 17.26
N LEU A 87 4.76 5.24 16.41
CA LEU A 87 3.98 4.33 15.56
C LEU A 87 4.37 4.53 14.10
N VAL A 88 4.68 3.44 13.42
CA VAL A 88 4.96 3.34 12.00
C VAL A 88 3.90 2.43 11.37
N ASP A 89 3.22 2.77 10.31
CA ASP A 89 3.29 4.00 9.50
C ASP A 89 2.49 5.15 10.16
N GLN A 90 2.88 6.36 9.86
CA GLN A 90 2.18 7.57 10.35
C GLN A 90 0.74 7.69 9.85
N ILE A 91 0.38 6.98 8.78
CA ILE A 91 -1.01 6.90 8.30
C ILE A 91 -1.99 6.44 9.40
N PHE A 92 -1.53 5.64 10.35
CA PHE A 92 -2.35 5.15 11.46
C PHE A 92 -2.60 6.19 12.56
N THR A 93 -1.86 7.31 12.56
CA THR A 93 -2.03 8.39 13.52
C THR A 93 -2.98 9.50 13.06
N ARG A 94 -3.47 9.46 11.82
CA ARG A 94 -4.36 10.48 11.26
C ARG A 94 -5.70 10.50 11.98
N ARG A 95 -6.04 11.65 12.57
CA ARG A 95 -7.33 11.87 13.22
C ARG A 95 -8.44 12.03 12.17
N GLY A 96 -9.65 11.63 12.51
CA GLY A 96 -10.84 11.83 11.67
C GLY A 96 -11.08 10.76 10.60
N LEU A 97 -10.27 9.72 10.54
CA LEU A 97 -10.50 8.58 9.65
C LEU A 97 -11.23 7.46 10.37
N THR A 98 -12.38 7.08 9.86
CA THR A 98 -13.21 6.02 10.44
C THR A 98 -12.77 4.61 10.04
N ARG A 99 -11.88 4.50 9.05
CA ARG A 99 -11.34 3.21 8.56
C ARG A 99 -9.86 3.33 8.20
N LEU A 100 -9.10 2.32 8.58
CA LEU A 100 -7.71 2.10 8.23
C LEU A 100 -7.61 0.81 7.38
N PRO A 101 -6.85 0.76 6.26
CA PRO A 101 -6.15 1.87 5.58
C PRO A 101 -7.13 2.89 4.96
N LEU A 102 -6.59 3.97 4.42
CA LEU A 102 -7.38 5.00 3.75
C LEU A 102 -8.24 4.40 2.63
N PRO A 103 -9.52 4.80 2.52
CA PRO A 103 -10.32 4.48 1.33
C PRO A 103 -9.67 4.99 0.05
N LYS A 104 -9.70 4.21 -1.02
CA LYS A 104 -9.06 4.56 -2.30
C LYS A 104 -9.48 5.92 -2.86
N ALA A 105 -10.74 6.32 -2.65
CA ALA A 105 -11.22 7.64 -3.06
C ALA A 105 -10.52 8.78 -2.30
N ILE A 106 -10.23 8.58 -1.00
CA ILE A 106 -9.49 9.56 -0.18
C ILE A 106 -8.01 9.59 -0.58
N GLU A 107 -7.39 8.42 -0.82
CA GLU A 107 -6.02 8.36 -1.35
C GLU A 107 -5.91 9.15 -2.66
N THR A 108 -6.82 8.91 -3.61
CA THR A 108 -6.85 9.61 -4.90
C THR A 108 -6.96 11.13 -4.69
N LYS A 109 -7.89 11.58 -3.82
CA LYS A 109 -8.04 13.00 -3.50
C LYS A 109 -6.73 13.61 -2.99
N LEU A 110 -6.11 13.00 -1.98
CA LEU A 110 -4.88 13.51 -1.35
C LEU A 110 -3.71 13.57 -2.34
N LEU A 111 -3.54 12.52 -3.15
CA LEU A 111 -2.48 12.45 -4.15
C LEU A 111 -2.68 13.47 -5.28
N THR A 112 -3.94 13.70 -5.70
CA THR A 112 -4.27 14.71 -6.70
C THR A 112 -4.04 16.13 -6.16
N GLU A 113 -4.44 16.42 -4.92
CA GLU A 113 -4.20 17.72 -4.28
C GLU A 113 -2.70 18.02 -4.03
N ALA A 114 -1.89 16.97 -3.93
CA ALA A 114 -0.43 17.08 -3.87
C ALA A 114 0.23 17.24 -5.26
N ASP A 115 -0.57 17.42 -6.32
CA ASP A 115 -0.10 17.55 -7.71
C ASP A 115 0.81 16.40 -8.13
N LEU A 116 0.37 15.16 -7.87
CA LEU A 116 1.06 13.96 -8.31
C LEU A 116 0.47 13.47 -9.64
N PRO A 117 1.29 13.08 -10.62
CA PRO A 117 0.82 12.61 -11.92
C PRO A 117 0.07 11.28 -11.75
N MET A 118 -1.24 11.34 -11.80
CA MET A 118 -2.13 10.16 -11.71
C MET A 118 -2.94 10.04 -13.00
N PRO A 119 -3.34 8.83 -13.40
CA PRO A 119 -4.34 8.66 -14.45
C PRO A 119 -5.63 9.41 -14.09
N LYS A 120 -6.26 10.08 -15.06
CA LYS A 120 -7.57 10.70 -14.85
C LYS A 120 -8.52 9.68 -14.22
N THR A 121 -9.19 10.07 -13.15
CA THR A 121 -9.96 9.15 -12.31
C THR A 121 -11.39 9.68 -12.13
N PHE A 122 -12.35 8.80 -12.31
CA PHE A 122 -13.77 9.02 -12.04
C PHE A 122 -14.23 8.08 -10.93
N PHE A 123 -14.86 8.61 -9.90
CA PHE A 123 -15.47 7.83 -8.80
C PHE A 123 -16.99 7.99 -8.85
N GLY A 124 -17.71 6.88 -8.81
CA GLY A 124 -19.16 6.91 -8.80
C GLY A 124 -19.79 5.51 -8.84
N SER A 125 -21.13 5.47 -8.83
CA SER A 125 -21.85 4.21 -9.00
C SER A 125 -21.60 3.60 -10.38
N LEU A 126 -21.83 2.29 -10.51
CA LEU A 126 -21.69 1.59 -11.79
C LEU A 126 -22.60 2.20 -12.87
N LYS A 127 -23.77 2.71 -12.47
CA LYS A 127 -24.66 3.45 -13.38
C LYS A 127 -24.00 4.72 -13.92
N LEU A 128 -23.36 5.51 -13.06
CA LEU A 128 -22.65 6.73 -13.45
C LEU A 128 -21.37 6.41 -14.26
N ILE A 129 -20.64 5.38 -13.89
CA ILE A 129 -19.48 4.89 -14.66
C ILE A 129 -19.93 4.57 -16.09
N ARG A 130 -21.02 3.80 -16.26
CA ARG A 130 -21.56 3.47 -17.60
C ARG A 130 -21.92 4.71 -18.41
N LEU A 131 -22.55 5.68 -17.76
CA LEU A 131 -23.08 6.86 -18.44
C LEU A 131 -22.00 7.87 -18.82
N LYS A 132 -21.00 8.07 -17.94
CA LYS A 132 -20.04 9.18 -18.05
C LYS A 132 -18.67 8.79 -18.60
N THR A 133 -18.17 7.59 -18.23
CA THR A 133 -16.75 7.28 -18.49
C THR A 133 -16.41 7.00 -19.95
N PRO A 134 -17.32 6.46 -20.82
CA PRO A 134 -17.02 6.35 -22.24
C PRO A 134 -16.79 7.69 -22.93
N GLU A 135 -17.53 8.73 -22.51
CA GLU A 135 -17.36 10.10 -23.02
C GLU A 135 -16.05 10.75 -22.49
N ILE A 136 -15.73 10.52 -21.20
CA ILE A 136 -14.56 11.13 -20.53
C ILE A 136 -13.25 10.50 -21.00
N PHE A 137 -13.18 9.18 -21.15
CA PHE A 137 -11.94 8.44 -21.37
C PHE A 137 -11.85 7.79 -22.76
N GLY A 138 -12.98 7.56 -23.45
CA GLY A 138 -13.01 6.63 -24.58
C GLY A 138 -12.81 5.17 -24.15
N TYR A 139 -12.48 4.32 -25.09
CA TYR A 139 -12.13 2.93 -24.85
C TYR A 139 -10.69 2.64 -25.32
N PRO A 140 -9.93 1.79 -24.65
CA PRO A 140 -10.25 1.15 -23.37
C PRO A 140 -10.08 2.10 -22.18
N PHE A 141 -10.73 1.80 -21.06
CA PHE A 141 -10.43 2.40 -19.77
C PHE A 141 -10.41 1.33 -18.66
N VAL A 142 -9.97 1.68 -17.45
CA VAL A 142 -9.80 0.73 -16.35
C VAL A 142 -10.88 0.94 -15.31
N ILE A 143 -11.55 -0.13 -14.86
CA ILE A 143 -12.45 -0.11 -13.71
C ILE A 143 -11.77 -0.87 -12.56
N LYS A 144 -11.75 -0.27 -11.37
CA LYS A 144 -11.18 -0.88 -10.16
C LYS A 144 -12.19 -0.88 -9.04
N GLY A 145 -12.33 -2.01 -8.34
CA GLY A 145 -13.02 -2.04 -7.05
C GLY A 145 -12.15 -1.38 -5.98
N THR A 146 -12.77 -0.60 -5.10
CA THR A 146 -12.04 0.07 -4.01
C THR A 146 -11.62 -0.89 -2.89
N ILE A 147 -12.23 -2.08 -2.84
CA ILE A 147 -11.90 -3.18 -1.94
C ILE A 147 -11.42 -4.35 -2.79
N GLY A 148 -10.20 -4.81 -2.57
CA GLY A 148 -9.62 -5.94 -3.30
C GLY A 148 -8.12 -6.04 -3.04
N LYS A 149 -7.58 -7.25 -3.22
CA LYS A 149 -6.15 -7.52 -3.07
C LYS A 149 -5.59 -7.98 -4.41
N GLN A 150 -4.34 -7.60 -4.72
CA GLN A 150 -3.54 -8.18 -5.81
C GLN A 150 -4.13 -8.01 -7.23
N GLY A 151 -4.91 -6.95 -7.49
CA GLY A 151 -5.48 -6.69 -8.80
C GLY A 151 -6.64 -7.62 -9.20
N HIS A 152 -7.20 -8.41 -8.27
CA HIS A 152 -8.34 -9.27 -8.58
C HIS A 152 -9.60 -8.46 -8.92
N ALA A 153 -9.72 -7.23 -8.42
CA ALA A 153 -10.85 -6.34 -8.70
C ALA A 153 -10.46 -5.23 -9.70
N VAL A 154 -9.86 -5.60 -10.84
CA VAL A 154 -9.43 -4.67 -11.90
C VAL A 154 -9.79 -5.21 -13.26
N TRP A 155 -10.53 -4.43 -14.03
CA TRP A 155 -11.06 -4.79 -15.36
C TRP A 155 -10.81 -3.67 -16.36
N SER A 156 -10.79 -3.99 -17.64
CA SER A 156 -10.64 -3.01 -18.72
C SER A 156 -11.53 -3.39 -19.91
N PRO A 157 -12.71 -2.78 -20.02
CA PRO A 157 -13.57 -2.97 -21.20
C PRO A 157 -12.99 -2.26 -22.41
N ARG A 158 -13.09 -2.88 -23.60
CA ARG A 158 -12.58 -2.33 -24.87
C ARG A 158 -13.65 -1.62 -25.69
N ASN A 159 -14.91 -1.85 -25.35
CA ASN A 159 -16.06 -1.29 -26.04
C ASN A 159 -17.30 -1.32 -25.13
N GLU A 160 -18.39 -0.76 -25.63
CA GLU A 160 -19.65 -0.66 -24.87
C GLU A 160 -20.25 -2.04 -24.52
N GLU A 161 -20.13 -3.02 -25.39
CA GLU A 161 -20.67 -4.37 -25.15
C GLU A 161 -19.93 -5.05 -24.00
N GLU A 162 -18.60 -5.01 -24.00
CA GLU A 162 -17.80 -5.53 -22.89
C GLU A 162 -18.10 -4.79 -21.58
N LEU A 163 -18.28 -3.47 -21.65
CA LEU A 163 -18.66 -2.66 -20.48
C LEU A 163 -20.00 -3.14 -19.91
N LYS A 164 -21.04 -3.26 -20.74
CA LYS A 164 -22.37 -3.73 -20.31
C LYS A 164 -22.30 -5.10 -19.62
N LYS A 165 -21.61 -6.06 -20.24
CA LYS A 165 -21.42 -7.43 -19.68
C LYS A 165 -20.67 -7.41 -18.37
N LEU A 166 -19.66 -6.54 -18.25
CA LEU A 166 -18.88 -6.39 -17.02
C LEU A 166 -19.73 -5.81 -15.89
N LEU A 167 -20.45 -4.72 -16.14
CA LEU A 167 -21.25 -4.04 -15.12
C LEU A 167 -22.32 -4.95 -14.53
N LEU A 168 -22.99 -5.77 -15.32
CA LEU A 168 -23.93 -6.78 -14.84
C LEU A 168 -23.30 -7.74 -13.80
N LYS A 169 -22.02 -8.11 -14.02
CA LYS A 169 -21.28 -8.95 -13.05
C LYS A 169 -20.90 -8.19 -11.78
N LEU A 170 -20.71 -6.88 -11.87
CA LEU A 170 -20.27 -6.04 -10.75
C LEU A 170 -21.42 -5.54 -9.88
N GLU A 171 -22.66 -5.50 -10.38
CA GLU A 171 -23.83 -5.01 -9.63
C GLU A 171 -24.03 -5.68 -8.27
N LEU A 172 -23.77 -7.00 -8.18
CA LEU A 172 -23.88 -7.71 -6.91
C LEU A 172 -22.85 -7.24 -5.89
N PHE A 173 -21.65 -6.87 -6.33
CA PHE A 173 -20.61 -6.34 -5.46
C PHE A 173 -20.96 -4.94 -5.01
N GLU A 174 -21.52 -4.09 -5.90
CA GLU A 174 -21.99 -2.75 -5.54
C GLU A 174 -23.11 -2.82 -4.50
N LYS A 175 -24.09 -3.70 -4.69
CA LYS A 175 -25.17 -3.94 -3.72
C LYS A 175 -24.66 -4.40 -2.35
N LYS A 176 -23.48 -5.03 -2.30
CA LYS A 176 -22.78 -5.41 -1.06
C LYS A 176 -21.86 -4.31 -0.52
N GLY A 177 -21.95 -3.09 -1.03
CA GLY A 177 -21.22 -1.92 -0.55
C GLY A 177 -19.82 -1.73 -1.16
N MET A 178 -19.45 -2.48 -2.22
CA MET A 178 -18.22 -2.20 -2.95
C MET A 178 -18.39 -0.94 -3.78
N CYS A 179 -17.45 0.00 -3.64
CA CYS A 179 -17.36 1.16 -4.52
C CYS A 179 -16.39 0.90 -5.68
N PHE A 180 -16.53 1.68 -6.73
CA PHE A 180 -15.72 1.55 -7.94
C PHE A 180 -15.13 2.89 -8.36
N VAL A 181 -13.92 2.82 -8.95
CA VAL A 181 -13.30 3.92 -9.69
C VAL A 181 -13.09 3.49 -11.13
N ALA A 182 -13.27 4.41 -12.05
CA ALA A 182 -12.83 4.27 -13.44
C ALA A 182 -11.63 5.19 -13.67
N GLN A 183 -10.65 4.73 -14.43
CA GLN A 183 -9.44 5.47 -14.75
C GLN A 183 -9.13 5.38 -16.24
N GLU A 184 -8.52 6.41 -16.79
CA GLU A 184 -7.97 6.34 -18.14
C GLU A 184 -6.97 5.19 -18.27
N PHE A 185 -6.88 4.62 -19.44
CA PHE A 185 -5.95 3.53 -19.70
C PHE A 185 -4.61 4.10 -20.15
N ILE A 186 -3.58 3.93 -19.33
CA ILE A 186 -2.21 4.27 -19.70
C ILE A 186 -1.59 3.11 -20.47
N CYS A 187 -1.18 3.38 -21.70
CA CYS A 187 -0.57 2.39 -22.58
C CYS A 187 0.88 2.18 -22.19
N ALA A 188 1.16 1.06 -21.51
CA ALA A 188 2.49 0.75 -21.03
C ALA A 188 2.74 -0.76 -21.01
N SER A 189 3.93 -1.15 -21.45
CA SER A 189 4.38 -2.54 -21.43
C SER A 189 4.79 -3.01 -20.04
N GLN A 190 5.32 -2.10 -19.23
CA GLN A 190 5.86 -2.39 -17.91
C GLN A 190 5.36 -1.40 -16.86
N ARG A 191 5.34 -1.86 -15.63
CA ARG A 191 5.15 -1.04 -14.43
C ARG A 191 6.32 -1.25 -13.49
N HIS A 192 6.63 -0.23 -12.75
CA HIS A 192 7.68 -0.24 -11.75
C HIS A 192 7.06 -0.36 -10.36
N ARG A 193 7.68 -1.12 -9.51
CA ARG A 193 7.37 -1.16 -8.08
C ARG A 193 8.60 -0.71 -7.32
N LEU A 194 8.48 0.43 -6.67
CA LEU A 194 9.51 1.00 -5.82
C LEU A 194 9.19 0.67 -4.36
N PHE A 195 10.20 0.23 -3.63
CA PHE A 195 10.08 0.00 -2.19
C PHE A 195 10.65 1.19 -1.44
N VAL A 196 9.81 1.83 -0.63
CA VAL A 196 10.16 3.01 0.17
C VAL A 196 10.31 2.60 1.62
N ALA A 197 11.35 3.10 2.29
CA ALA A 197 11.52 3.05 3.72
C ALA A 197 12.01 4.42 4.20
N GLY A 198 11.13 5.16 4.88
CA GLY A 198 11.35 6.53 5.29
C GLY A 198 11.49 7.49 4.12
N ASP A 199 12.63 8.15 4.05
CA ASP A 199 12.99 9.14 3.04
C ASP A 199 13.78 8.56 1.85
N LYS A 200 13.82 7.23 1.72
CA LYS A 200 14.62 6.55 0.70
C LYS A 200 13.82 5.55 -0.11
N VAL A 201 14.10 5.50 -1.41
CA VAL A 201 13.76 4.37 -2.26
C VAL A 201 14.87 3.33 -2.10
N VAL A 202 14.54 2.22 -1.46
CA VAL A 202 15.51 1.16 -1.11
C VAL A 202 15.79 0.24 -2.28
N ALA A 203 14.76 -0.05 -3.07
CA ALA A 203 14.84 -0.95 -4.21
C ALA A 203 13.71 -0.68 -5.19
N ALA A 204 13.91 -1.06 -6.43
CA ALA A 204 12.87 -1.01 -7.46
C ALA A 204 12.99 -2.20 -8.41
N ILE A 205 11.85 -2.70 -8.86
CA ILE A 205 11.75 -3.76 -9.86
C ILE A 205 10.76 -3.39 -10.95
N THR A 206 11.05 -3.81 -12.17
CA THR A 206 10.07 -3.80 -13.25
C THR A 206 9.14 -5.01 -13.14
N ARG A 207 7.93 -4.84 -13.64
CA ARG A 207 6.96 -5.92 -13.83
C ARG A 207 6.16 -5.68 -15.12
N PRO A 208 5.87 -6.73 -15.88
CA PRO A 208 4.98 -6.58 -17.04
C PRO A 208 3.59 -6.11 -16.62
N THR A 209 3.00 -5.22 -17.39
CA THR A 209 1.61 -4.83 -17.17
C THR A 209 0.68 -5.99 -17.51
N ARG A 210 -0.47 -6.05 -16.82
CA ARG A 210 -1.43 -7.15 -16.94
C ARG A 210 -1.98 -7.31 -18.36
N TRP A 211 -2.20 -6.20 -19.05
CA TRP A 211 -2.90 -6.19 -20.33
C TRP A 211 -2.04 -5.85 -21.53
N ARG A 212 -0.69 -5.78 -21.37
CA ARG A 212 0.19 -5.40 -22.46
C ARG A 212 -0.05 -6.18 -23.76
N LYS A 213 -0.17 -7.52 -23.67
CA LYS A 213 -0.44 -8.37 -24.84
C LYS A 213 -1.82 -8.13 -25.46
N ARG A 214 -2.82 -7.79 -24.62
CA ARG A 214 -4.20 -7.57 -25.09
C ARG A 214 -4.36 -6.27 -25.85
N PHE A 215 -3.65 -5.21 -25.45
CA PHE A 215 -3.82 -3.87 -26.00
C PHE A 215 -2.67 -3.45 -26.91
N LEU A 216 -1.44 -3.92 -26.66
CA LEU A 216 -0.27 -3.61 -27.45
C LEU A 216 0.02 -4.69 -28.53
N GLY A 217 -0.60 -5.86 -28.42
CA GLY A 217 -0.44 -6.93 -29.40
C GLY A 217 0.99 -7.38 -29.58
N LYS A 218 1.43 -7.42 -30.85
CA LYS A 218 2.81 -7.78 -31.22
C LYS A 218 3.84 -6.71 -30.86
N ASP A 219 3.43 -5.46 -30.69
CA ASP A 219 4.29 -4.34 -30.36
C ASP A 219 4.58 -4.26 -28.85
N ALA A 220 3.96 -5.15 -28.06
CA ALA A 220 4.24 -5.24 -26.65
C ALA A 220 5.70 -5.62 -26.39
N LEU A 221 6.46 -4.74 -25.75
CA LEU A 221 7.81 -5.04 -25.34
C LEU A 221 7.84 -6.29 -24.44
N PRO A 222 8.92 -7.10 -24.53
CA PRO A 222 9.08 -8.24 -23.62
C PRO A 222 9.05 -7.75 -22.17
N GLY A 223 8.03 -8.16 -21.42
CA GLY A 223 7.97 -7.81 -20.00
C GLY A 223 8.79 -8.79 -19.19
N LYS A 224 9.85 -8.33 -18.55
CA LYS A 224 10.62 -9.09 -17.57
C LYS A 224 10.37 -8.52 -16.18
N ARG A 225 10.46 -9.38 -15.18
CA ARG A 225 10.61 -8.95 -13.80
C ARG A 225 12.12 -8.91 -13.52
N GLU A 226 12.63 -7.73 -13.27
CA GLU A 226 14.05 -7.51 -13.01
C GLU A 226 14.27 -6.29 -12.14
N GLU A 227 15.41 -6.22 -11.49
CA GLU A 227 15.86 -5.06 -10.73
C GLU A 227 16.03 -3.83 -11.64
N ILE A 228 15.65 -2.67 -11.13
CA ILE A 228 15.99 -1.37 -11.70
C ILE A 228 17.23 -0.85 -10.96
N LYS A 229 18.43 -1.13 -11.51
CA LYS A 229 19.70 -0.76 -10.88
C LYS A 229 19.90 0.75 -10.76
N SER A 230 19.42 1.52 -11.73
CA SER A 230 19.48 2.98 -11.72
C SER A 230 18.08 3.54 -11.83
N ILE A 231 17.52 3.92 -10.70
CA ILE A 231 16.15 4.48 -10.64
C ILE A 231 16.23 5.96 -11.04
N PRO A 232 15.48 6.42 -12.04
CA PRO A 232 15.46 7.83 -12.41
C PRO A 232 15.08 8.73 -11.22
N LEU A 233 15.72 9.87 -11.08
CA LEU A 233 15.48 10.81 -9.97
C LEU A 233 14.01 11.26 -9.92
N GLU A 234 13.39 11.49 -11.07
CA GLU A 234 11.98 11.84 -11.19
C GLU A 234 11.09 10.77 -10.56
N GLU A 235 11.37 9.51 -10.85
CA GLU A 235 10.61 8.37 -10.36
C GLU A 235 10.81 8.16 -8.84
N GLN A 236 12.05 8.35 -8.35
CA GLN A 236 12.33 8.35 -6.91
C GLN A 236 11.56 9.46 -6.19
N THR A 237 11.62 10.68 -6.73
CA THR A 237 10.92 11.85 -6.17
C THR A 237 9.41 11.63 -6.14
N LEU A 238 8.85 11.09 -7.23
CA LEU A 238 7.43 10.74 -7.30
C LEU A 238 7.05 9.73 -6.22
N ALA A 239 7.83 8.66 -6.06
CA ALA A 239 7.56 7.61 -5.08
C ALA A 239 7.61 8.13 -3.63
N LEU A 240 8.64 8.92 -3.30
CA LEU A 240 8.81 9.50 -1.97
C LEU A 240 7.70 10.52 -1.65
N LYS A 241 7.37 11.41 -2.60
CA LYS A 241 6.29 12.38 -2.44
C LYS A 241 4.94 11.67 -2.25
N ALA A 242 4.68 10.61 -3.02
CA ALA A 242 3.44 9.84 -2.89
C ALA A 242 3.32 9.15 -1.51
N ALA A 243 4.38 8.50 -1.06
CA ALA A 243 4.42 7.84 0.24
C ALA A 243 4.24 8.85 1.39
N SER A 244 4.97 9.97 1.36
CA SER A 244 4.87 11.03 2.39
C SER A 244 3.51 11.70 2.41
N THR A 245 2.89 11.97 1.25
CA THR A 245 1.54 12.54 1.15
C THR A 245 0.51 11.67 1.87
N LEU A 246 0.64 10.36 1.78
CA LEU A 246 -0.23 9.41 2.46
C LEU A 246 0.23 9.07 3.88
N SER A 247 1.36 9.62 4.34
CA SER A 247 1.99 9.31 5.64
C SER A 247 2.33 7.81 5.77
N ILE A 248 2.84 7.23 4.69
CA ILE A 248 3.31 5.85 4.63
C ILE A 248 4.84 5.87 4.70
N ASP A 249 5.38 5.38 5.80
CA ASP A 249 6.82 5.33 6.01
C ASP A 249 7.46 4.09 5.35
N VAL A 250 6.75 2.96 5.38
CA VAL A 250 7.22 1.71 4.76
C VAL A 250 6.19 1.27 3.72
N GLY A 251 6.50 1.48 2.45
CA GLY A 251 5.53 1.30 1.39
C GLY A 251 6.06 0.73 0.10
N GLY A 252 5.12 0.24 -0.71
CA GLY A 252 5.37 -0.13 -2.11
C GLY A 252 4.62 0.81 -3.03
N VAL A 253 5.33 1.55 -3.85
CA VAL A 253 4.77 2.51 -4.80
C VAL A 253 4.75 1.88 -6.19
N ASP A 254 3.57 1.78 -6.79
CA ASP A 254 3.40 1.29 -8.16
C ASP A 254 3.30 2.48 -9.12
N ILE A 255 4.27 2.55 -10.03
CA ILE A 255 4.38 3.58 -11.07
C ILE A 255 4.31 2.89 -12.43
N ILE A 256 3.70 3.55 -13.39
CA ILE A 256 3.66 3.11 -14.79
C ILE A 256 4.28 4.19 -15.66
N LYS A 257 5.13 3.78 -16.61
CA LYS A 257 5.70 4.68 -17.62
C LYS A 257 4.97 4.46 -18.92
N GLU A 258 4.36 5.50 -19.45
CA GLU A 258 3.68 5.43 -20.75
C GLU A 258 4.69 5.19 -21.87
N ASP A 259 4.45 4.17 -22.68
CA ASP A 259 5.41 3.77 -23.74
C ASP A 259 5.63 4.85 -24.80
N LYS A 260 4.59 5.64 -25.10
CA LYS A 260 4.61 6.63 -26.16
C LYS A 260 5.27 7.95 -25.73
N THR A 261 4.94 8.46 -24.57
CA THR A 261 5.39 9.78 -24.09
C THR A 261 6.58 9.71 -23.15
N GLY A 262 6.76 8.55 -22.50
CA GLY A 262 7.75 8.39 -21.44
C GLY A 262 7.31 8.96 -20.09
N ASN A 263 6.12 9.54 -19.98
CA ASN A 263 5.61 10.12 -18.74
C ASN A 263 5.34 9.05 -17.67
N PHE A 264 5.63 9.39 -16.43
CA PHE A 264 5.32 8.54 -15.28
C PHE A 264 3.95 8.86 -14.70
N PHE A 265 3.21 7.82 -14.35
CA PHE A 265 1.94 7.93 -13.64
C PHE A 265 1.95 7.07 -12.39
N LEU A 266 1.54 7.65 -11.28
CA LEU A 266 1.33 6.94 -10.02
C LEU A 266 0.05 6.13 -10.10
N LEU A 267 0.13 4.82 -9.84
CA LEU A 267 -1.04 3.92 -9.84
C LEU A 267 -1.60 3.69 -8.44
N GLU A 268 -0.74 3.43 -7.46
CA GLU A 268 -1.12 3.20 -6.07
C GLU A 268 0.08 3.24 -5.13
N VAL A 269 -0.19 3.48 -3.85
CA VAL A 269 0.76 3.32 -2.76
C VAL A 269 0.22 2.27 -1.79
N ASN A 270 1.02 1.26 -1.50
CA ASN A 270 0.66 0.15 -0.62
C ASN A 270 1.41 0.25 0.70
N SER A 271 0.71 0.45 1.82
CA SER A 271 1.28 0.45 3.18
C SER A 271 1.66 -0.95 3.68
N ALA A 272 1.25 -2.00 2.98
CA ALA A 272 1.57 -3.39 3.34
C ALA A 272 2.14 -4.16 2.13
N PRO A 273 3.25 -3.67 1.52
CA PRO A 273 3.78 -4.27 0.30
C PRO A 273 4.30 -5.68 0.56
N ARG A 274 4.20 -6.54 -0.45
CA ARG A 274 4.95 -7.80 -0.48
C ARG A 274 6.31 -7.52 -1.07
N TRP A 275 7.37 -7.87 -0.36
CA TRP A 275 8.74 -7.60 -0.78
C TRP A 275 9.58 -8.82 -1.14
N ALA A 276 9.10 -10.06 -0.91
CA ALA A 276 9.86 -11.27 -1.22
C ALA A 276 10.45 -11.29 -2.64
N SER A 277 9.69 -10.83 -3.65
CA SER A 277 10.20 -10.74 -5.02
C SER A 277 11.22 -9.61 -5.21
N ILE A 278 11.10 -8.50 -4.51
CA ILE A 278 12.07 -7.40 -4.53
C ILE A 278 13.36 -7.86 -3.87
N GLN A 279 13.25 -8.48 -2.72
CA GLN A 279 14.39 -9.04 -1.96
C GLN A 279 15.18 -10.05 -2.80
N GLN A 280 14.46 -10.93 -3.50
CA GLN A 280 15.09 -11.93 -4.39
C GLN A 280 15.76 -11.27 -5.61
N ASP A 281 15.06 -10.35 -6.28
CA ASP A 281 15.56 -9.77 -7.53
C ASP A 281 16.69 -8.74 -7.28
N CYS A 282 16.64 -8.01 -6.16
CA CYS A 282 17.63 -6.99 -5.79
C CYS A 282 18.69 -7.50 -4.80
N GLN A 283 18.63 -8.75 -4.35
CA GLN A 283 19.55 -9.36 -3.39
C GLN A 283 19.76 -8.51 -2.11
N LEU A 284 18.67 -7.96 -1.58
CA LEU A 284 18.66 -7.08 -0.41
C LEU A 284 17.95 -7.74 0.77
N ASN A 285 18.42 -7.46 1.98
CA ASN A 285 17.68 -7.79 3.20
C ASN A 285 16.72 -6.65 3.57
N ILE A 286 15.50 -6.75 3.08
CA ILE A 286 14.46 -5.71 3.29
C ILE A 286 14.09 -5.61 4.77
N GLU A 287 14.06 -6.72 5.51
CA GLU A 287 13.74 -6.73 6.93
C GLU A 287 14.78 -5.92 7.73
N LYS A 288 16.06 -6.08 7.42
CA LYS A 288 17.14 -5.30 8.02
C LYS A 288 16.98 -3.81 7.72
N THR A 289 16.71 -3.45 6.47
CA THR A 289 16.50 -2.04 6.06
C THR A 289 15.30 -1.42 6.78
N ILE A 290 14.20 -2.16 6.94
CA ILE A 290 13.06 -1.66 7.71
C ILE A 290 13.46 -1.46 9.17
N LEU A 291 14.17 -2.38 9.80
CA LEU A 291 14.62 -2.23 11.19
C LEU A 291 15.56 -1.05 11.37
N GLU A 292 16.51 -0.83 10.45
CA GLU A 292 17.38 0.36 10.46
C GLU A 292 16.54 1.64 10.46
N TYR A 293 15.50 1.71 9.62
CA TYR A 293 14.58 2.83 9.62
C TYR A 293 13.82 2.97 10.95
N LEU A 294 13.28 1.87 11.50
CA LEU A 294 12.55 1.89 12.77
C LEU A 294 13.43 2.40 13.93
N LEU A 295 14.71 2.06 13.94
CA LEU A 295 15.67 2.55 14.92
C LEU A 295 15.83 4.08 14.89
N THR A 296 15.67 4.72 13.72
CA THR A 296 15.69 6.19 13.62
C THR A 296 14.47 6.86 14.25
N LYS A 297 13.39 6.11 14.50
CA LYS A 297 12.14 6.62 15.09
C LYS A 297 12.07 6.51 16.60
N VAL A 298 13.07 5.94 17.23
CA VAL A 298 13.19 5.88 18.69
C VAL A 298 13.29 7.31 19.21
N LYS A 299 12.37 7.70 20.08
CA LYS A 299 12.46 8.99 20.78
C LYS A 299 13.55 8.90 21.83
N LYS A 300 14.49 9.84 21.75
CA LYS A 300 15.51 10.03 22.78
C LYS A 300 14.92 10.63 24.04
#